data_a8cf476e208b3cf5e3edee21b02e02e3
#
_entry.id   a8cf476e208b3cf5e3edee21b02e02e3
#
_cell.length_a   1.000
_cell.length_b   1.000
_cell.length_c   1.000
_cell.angle_alpha   90.00
_cell.angle_beta   90.00
_cell.angle_gamma   90.00
#
_symmetry.space_group_name_H-M   'P 1'
#
loop_
_entity.id
_entity.type
_entity.pdbx_description
1 polymer ?
#
loop_
_entity_poly.entity_id
_entity_poly.type
_entity_poly.pdbx_seq_one_letter_code
_entity_poly.pdbx_strand_id
1 'polypeptide(L)'
;MTDSRNRADAFSFLLGAAADVAEGPQIIAVNRITVRDGQPRRHFDAEALTALTASIRSQGVLQPILVRPAKNGYELIAGERRLRAARLAGLAEIPATVRAVEDQDVSLLAALENLQRQDLNPLDEVEATLAIVGRAMGIEENKVIALLHAQRRTPDDATVKQLDTLFQQLGTGSWKSFAANKAGVLKFPPDLLELMRSGQLEYTRATAISKVKDEQQRRSLTRRALAEHLGVREIAAAAKGTVKSQKRYQHVKSLIDEKRISNLAVEERIRVDHLLEELEALLSGQDR
;
A
#
# COMPACT_ATOMS: atom_id res chain seq x y z
N MET A 1 -2.58 7.23 -27.75
CA MET A 1 -1.78 8.48 -27.84
C MET A 1 -2.31 9.63 -26.97
N THR A 2 -3.44 9.50 -26.29
CA THR A 2 -4.06 10.53 -25.41
C THR A 2 -3.49 10.56 -23.99
N ASP A 3 -2.76 9.52 -23.58
CA ASP A 3 -2.34 9.32 -22.19
C ASP A 3 -1.10 10.16 -21.77
N SER A 4 -0.20 10.49 -22.71
CA SER A 4 1.02 11.25 -22.40
C SER A 4 0.79 12.77 -22.26
N ARG A 5 -0.21 13.35 -22.95
CA ARG A 5 -0.56 14.78 -22.82
C ARG A 5 -1.21 15.10 -21.48
N ASN A 6 -2.16 14.28 -21.03
CA ASN A 6 -2.79 14.46 -19.69
C ASN A 6 -1.76 14.42 -18.56
N ARG A 7 -0.66 13.69 -18.73
CA ARG A 7 0.40 13.54 -17.73
C ARG A 7 1.26 14.79 -17.58
N ALA A 8 1.61 15.43 -18.70
CA ALA A 8 2.35 16.70 -18.69
C ALA A 8 1.51 17.81 -18.05
N ASP A 9 0.19 17.81 -18.30
CA ASP A 9 -0.73 18.80 -17.76
C ASP A 9 -0.92 18.64 -16.24
N ALA A 10 -1.00 17.40 -15.72
CA ALA A 10 -1.04 17.13 -14.28
C ALA A 10 0.25 17.60 -13.56
N PHE A 11 1.40 17.36 -14.16
CA PHE A 11 2.69 17.84 -13.67
C PHE A 11 2.75 19.37 -13.62
N SER A 12 2.36 20.04 -14.69
CA SER A 12 2.37 21.51 -14.77
C SER A 12 1.38 22.15 -13.81
N PHE A 13 0.22 21.51 -13.60
CA PHE A 13 -0.79 21.99 -12.66
C PHE A 13 -0.34 21.88 -11.20
N LEU A 14 0.26 20.75 -10.82
CA LEU A 14 0.66 20.46 -9.43
C LEU A 14 1.92 21.22 -8.98
N LEU A 15 2.86 21.43 -9.91
CA LEU A 15 4.12 22.12 -9.61
C LEU A 15 4.09 23.61 -9.93
N GLY A 16 2.99 24.11 -10.50
CA GLY A 16 2.90 25.47 -10.99
C GLY A 16 3.80 25.72 -12.23
N ALA A 17 3.77 26.93 -12.75
CA ALA A 17 4.62 27.33 -13.89
C ALA A 17 6.13 27.32 -13.63
N ALA A 18 6.56 26.97 -12.41
CA ALA A 18 7.96 26.89 -11.97
C ALA A 18 8.67 25.58 -12.35
N ALA A 19 7.95 24.61 -12.92
CA ALA A 19 8.61 23.44 -13.50
C ALA A 19 9.13 23.83 -14.90
N ASP A 20 10.25 24.54 -14.95
CA ASP A 20 11.01 24.68 -16.19
C ASP A 20 11.22 23.28 -16.77
N VAL A 21 10.62 23.05 -17.94
CA VAL A 21 10.81 21.82 -18.70
C VAL A 21 12.26 21.84 -19.12
N ALA A 22 13.10 21.13 -18.38
CA ALA A 22 14.48 20.94 -18.77
C ALA A 22 14.52 20.42 -20.21
N GLU A 23 15.49 20.90 -20.95
CA GLU A 23 15.92 20.30 -22.22
C GLU A 23 15.86 18.79 -22.15
N GLY A 24 15.63 18.11 -23.26
CA GLY A 24 15.41 16.65 -23.31
C GLY A 24 16.39 15.81 -22.48
N PRO A 25 16.30 14.48 -22.46
CA PRO A 25 17.14 13.64 -21.63
C PRO A 25 18.63 13.94 -21.85
N GLN A 26 19.37 14.19 -20.77
CA GLN A 26 20.81 14.42 -20.75
C GLN A 26 21.53 13.15 -20.37
N ILE A 27 22.77 12.98 -20.82
CA ILE A 27 23.64 11.87 -20.40
C ILE A 27 24.42 12.31 -19.15
N ILE A 28 24.27 11.58 -18.06
CA ILE A 28 24.86 11.93 -16.77
C ILE A 28 25.72 10.78 -16.26
N ALA A 29 26.90 11.10 -15.72
CA ALA A 29 27.80 10.12 -15.10
C ALA A 29 27.12 9.46 -13.87
N VAL A 30 27.09 8.12 -13.85
CA VAL A 30 26.41 7.30 -12.83
C VAL A 30 26.96 7.56 -11.42
N ASN A 31 28.26 7.87 -11.30
CA ASN A 31 28.92 8.18 -10.02
C ASN A 31 28.55 9.57 -9.46
N ARG A 32 27.95 10.46 -10.26
CA ARG A 32 27.46 11.77 -9.82
C ARG A 32 26.03 11.74 -9.30
N ILE A 33 25.37 10.57 -9.28
CA ILE A 33 23.98 10.43 -8.88
C ILE A 33 23.93 9.80 -7.50
N THR A 34 23.37 10.53 -6.53
CA THR A 34 23.09 10.05 -5.17
C THR A 34 21.63 9.62 -5.03
N VAL A 35 21.39 8.63 -4.17
CA VAL A 35 20.04 8.17 -3.81
C VAL A 35 19.74 8.66 -2.41
N ARG A 36 18.57 9.26 -2.21
CA ARG A 36 18.13 9.73 -0.89
C ARG A 36 17.80 8.54 0.01
N ASP A 37 18.27 8.59 1.27
CA ASP A 37 17.86 7.63 2.29
C ASP A 37 16.38 7.78 2.61
N GLY A 38 15.63 6.66 2.56
CA GLY A 38 14.20 6.67 2.92
C GLY A 38 13.22 6.38 1.80
N GLN A 39 13.68 6.00 0.60
CA GLN A 39 12.75 5.52 -0.43
C GLN A 39 12.07 4.21 -0.01
N PRO A 40 10.72 4.07 -0.19
CA PRO A 40 9.93 3.00 0.44
C PRO A 40 10.19 1.58 -0.07
N ARG A 41 10.88 1.39 -1.20
CA ARG A 41 11.15 0.06 -1.75
C ARG A 41 12.43 -0.56 -1.18
N ARG A 42 12.29 -1.28 -0.05
CA ARG A 42 13.38 -2.06 0.57
C ARG A 42 13.57 -3.46 -0.01
N HIS A 43 12.61 -3.99 -0.76
CA HIS A 43 12.70 -5.33 -1.36
C HIS A 43 12.67 -5.23 -2.89
N PHE A 44 13.81 -5.54 -3.49
CA PHE A 44 13.93 -5.75 -4.93
C PHE A 44 13.97 -7.26 -5.16
N ASP A 45 13.10 -7.76 -6.00
CA ASP A 45 13.21 -9.11 -6.55
C ASP A 45 14.57 -9.23 -7.26
N ALA A 46 15.44 -10.10 -6.73
CA ALA A 46 16.81 -10.27 -7.21
C ALA A 46 16.83 -10.81 -8.66
N GLU A 47 15.89 -11.68 -9.02
CA GLU A 47 15.77 -12.21 -10.38
C GLU A 47 15.37 -11.12 -11.37
N ALA A 48 14.38 -10.31 -11.01
CA ALA A 48 13.94 -9.20 -11.84
C ALA A 48 15.01 -8.10 -12.00
N LEU A 49 15.86 -7.88 -10.98
CA LEU A 49 16.99 -6.96 -11.10
C LEU A 49 18.09 -7.54 -11.99
N THR A 50 18.36 -8.85 -11.89
CA THR A 50 19.33 -9.54 -12.76
C THR A 50 18.91 -9.49 -14.21
N ALA A 51 17.65 -9.79 -14.53
CA ALA A 51 17.11 -9.70 -15.88
C ALA A 51 17.21 -8.27 -16.44
N LEU A 52 16.87 -7.25 -15.65
CA LEU A 52 17.02 -5.85 -16.03
C LEU A 52 18.49 -5.47 -16.27
N THR A 53 19.41 -5.95 -15.45
CA THR A 53 20.84 -5.71 -15.60
C THR A 53 21.37 -6.30 -16.93
N ALA A 54 20.95 -7.52 -17.28
CA ALA A 54 21.31 -8.13 -18.56
C ALA A 54 20.78 -7.34 -19.76
N SER A 55 19.52 -6.88 -19.71
CA SER A 55 18.93 -6.03 -20.74
C SER A 55 19.67 -4.70 -20.87
N ILE A 56 19.99 -4.03 -19.77
CA ILE A 56 20.72 -2.75 -19.76
C ILE A 56 22.15 -2.93 -20.29
N ARG A 57 22.80 -4.05 -20.03
CA ARG A 57 24.14 -4.35 -20.57
C ARG A 57 24.13 -4.51 -22.09
N SER A 58 23.06 -5.06 -22.66
CA SER A 58 22.94 -5.31 -24.09
C SER A 58 22.40 -4.12 -24.90
N GLN A 59 21.48 -3.35 -24.30
CA GLN A 59 20.72 -2.32 -25.05
C GLN A 59 20.90 -0.90 -24.49
N GLY A 60 21.62 -0.75 -23.38
CA GLY A 60 21.66 0.50 -22.63
C GLY A 60 20.35 0.77 -21.86
N VAL A 61 20.27 1.94 -21.28
CA VAL A 61 19.07 2.40 -20.57
C VAL A 61 18.15 3.14 -21.54
N LEU A 62 17.07 2.49 -21.98
CA LEU A 62 16.12 3.05 -22.96
C LEU A 62 15.21 4.14 -22.38
N GLN A 63 14.87 4.05 -21.11
CA GLN A 63 14.05 5.07 -20.42
C GLN A 63 14.91 5.88 -19.46
N PRO A 64 14.97 7.22 -19.59
CA PRO A 64 15.76 8.05 -18.69
C PRO A 64 15.28 7.94 -17.24
N ILE A 65 16.21 8.08 -16.30
CA ILE A 65 15.89 8.30 -14.89
C ILE A 65 15.52 9.75 -14.66
N LEU A 66 14.83 10.05 -13.54
CA LEU A 66 14.51 11.43 -13.14
C LEU A 66 15.43 11.84 -12.00
N VAL A 67 16.11 12.98 -12.16
CA VAL A 67 17.04 13.52 -11.17
C VAL A 67 16.84 15.01 -10.98
N ARG A 68 17.32 15.55 -9.86
CA ARG A 68 17.43 16.99 -9.62
C ARG A 68 18.90 17.42 -9.39
N PRO A 69 19.25 18.68 -9.61
CA PRO A 69 20.54 19.21 -9.23
C PRO A 69 20.76 19.10 -7.71
N ALA A 70 21.96 18.73 -7.28
CA ALA A 70 22.41 18.70 -5.89
C ALA A 70 23.81 19.32 -5.79
N LYS A 71 24.26 19.67 -4.53
CA LYS A 71 25.54 20.39 -4.32
C LYS A 71 26.74 19.76 -5.03
N ASN A 72 26.80 18.43 -5.12
CA ASN A 72 27.93 17.69 -5.69
C ASN A 72 27.52 16.77 -6.85
N GLY A 73 26.49 17.12 -7.63
CA GLY A 73 26.00 16.29 -8.72
C GLY A 73 24.50 16.31 -8.82
N TYR A 74 23.89 15.15 -8.76
CA TYR A 74 22.45 14.98 -8.92
C TYR A 74 21.89 14.05 -7.83
N GLU A 75 20.64 14.30 -7.43
CA GLU A 75 19.89 13.44 -6.53
C GLU A 75 18.78 12.74 -7.32
N LEU A 76 18.69 11.41 -7.14
CA LEU A 76 17.67 10.60 -7.81
C LEU A 76 16.28 10.88 -7.22
N ILE A 77 15.34 11.22 -8.10
CA ILE A 77 13.91 11.34 -7.76
C ILE A 77 13.19 10.03 -8.07
N ALA A 78 13.39 9.49 -9.29
CA ALA A 78 12.73 8.26 -9.75
C ALA A 78 13.62 7.44 -10.69
N GLY A 79 13.40 6.11 -10.74
CA GLY A 79 14.16 5.19 -11.57
C GLY A 79 15.27 4.42 -10.83
N GLU A 80 15.16 4.18 -9.53
CA GLU A 80 16.17 3.51 -8.72
C GLU A 80 16.59 2.13 -9.27
N ARG A 81 15.64 1.31 -9.76
CA ARG A 81 15.96 0.01 -10.38
C ARG A 81 16.86 0.17 -11.59
N ARG A 82 16.60 1.17 -12.43
CA ARG A 82 17.43 1.47 -13.62
C ARG A 82 18.83 1.92 -13.23
N LEU A 83 18.94 2.81 -12.23
CA LEU A 83 20.24 3.25 -11.72
C LEU A 83 21.04 2.10 -11.09
N ARG A 84 20.42 1.24 -10.28
CA ARG A 84 21.07 0.06 -9.69
C ARG A 84 21.52 -0.92 -10.77
N ALA A 85 20.66 -1.23 -11.72
CA ALA A 85 20.99 -2.13 -12.82
C ALA A 85 22.10 -1.56 -13.72
N ALA A 86 22.12 -0.25 -13.97
CA ALA A 86 23.19 0.42 -14.70
C ALA A 86 24.54 0.33 -13.97
N ARG A 87 24.54 0.49 -12.63
CA ARG A 87 25.74 0.29 -11.80
C ARG A 87 26.24 -1.16 -11.87
N LEU A 88 25.36 -2.14 -11.75
CA LEU A 88 25.68 -3.58 -11.87
C LEU A 88 26.12 -3.99 -13.29
N ALA A 89 25.61 -3.31 -14.32
CA ALA A 89 26.02 -3.48 -15.70
C ALA A 89 27.39 -2.84 -16.01
N GLY A 90 27.93 -2.00 -15.10
CA GLY A 90 29.20 -1.31 -15.29
C GLY A 90 29.11 -0.09 -16.21
N LEU A 91 27.93 0.51 -16.40
CA LEU A 91 27.80 1.70 -17.22
C LEU A 91 28.42 2.93 -16.53
N ALA A 92 29.22 3.70 -17.28
CA ALA A 92 29.79 4.96 -16.78
C ALA A 92 28.74 6.09 -16.75
N GLU A 93 27.78 6.05 -17.67
CA GLU A 93 26.81 7.10 -17.91
C GLU A 93 25.40 6.53 -18.08
N ILE A 94 24.37 7.35 -17.79
CA ILE A 94 22.97 6.98 -17.91
C ILE A 94 22.14 8.17 -18.41
N PRO A 95 21.14 7.94 -19.28
CA PRO A 95 20.21 8.99 -19.66
C PRO A 95 19.34 9.39 -18.49
N ALA A 96 19.25 10.69 -18.24
CA ALA A 96 18.50 11.27 -17.14
C ALA A 96 17.76 12.54 -17.58
N THR A 97 16.54 12.71 -17.08
CA THR A 97 15.81 13.97 -17.16
C THR A 97 16.12 14.78 -15.89
N VAL A 98 16.68 15.97 -16.05
CA VAL A 98 17.00 16.87 -14.94
C VAL A 98 15.83 17.80 -14.72
N ARG A 99 15.33 17.87 -13.48
CA ARG A 99 14.33 18.87 -13.05
C ARG A 99 14.79 19.60 -11.80
N ALA A 100 14.75 20.91 -11.85
CA ALA A 100 14.94 21.73 -10.68
C ALA A 100 13.64 21.72 -9.86
N VAL A 101 13.63 21.00 -8.75
CA VAL A 101 12.48 20.88 -7.86
C VAL A 101 12.90 21.07 -6.41
N GLU A 102 12.04 21.71 -5.64
CA GLU A 102 12.25 21.88 -4.21
C GLU A 102 12.11 20.56 -3.43
N ASP A 103 12.70 20.50 -2.23
CA ASP A 103 12.68 19.29 -1.38
C ASP A 103 11.28 18.76 -1.10
N GLN A 104 10.33 19.66 -0.93
CA GLN A 104 8.92 19.34 -0.67
C GLN A 104 8.20 18.73 -1.87
N ASP A 105 8.68 18.98 -3.09
CA ASP A 105 8.05 18.50 -4.33
C ASP A 105 8.69 17.20 -4.86
N VAL A 106 9.86 16.80 -4.32
CA VAL A 106 10.51 15.52 -4.68
C VAL A 106 9.60 14.33 -4.37
N SER A 107 8.99 14.32 -3.19
CA SER A 107 8.07 13.25 -2.79
C SER A 107 6.82 13.21 -3.68
N LEU A 108 6.32 14.37 -4.08
CA LEU A 108 5.19 14.51 -5.00
C LEU A 108 5.52 13.94 -6.38
N LEU A 109 6.69 14.27 -6.92
CA LEU A 109 7.14 13.74 -8.22
C LEU A 109 7.32 12.22 -8.20
N ALA A 110 7.90 11.70 -7.11
CA ALA A 110 8.03 10.27 -6.91
C ALA A 110 6.65 9.58 -6.81
N ALA A 111 5.68 10.20 -6.13
CA ALA A 111 4.32 9.71 -6.03
C ALA A 111 3.61 9.71 -7.39
N LEU A 112 3.77 10.78 -8.19
CA LEU A 112 3.21 10.88 -9.54
C LEU A 112 3.80 9.84 -10.50
N GLU A 113 5.13 9.65 -10.49
CA GLU A 113 5.77 8.60 -11.29
C GLU A 113 5.27 7.21 -10.86
N ASN A 114 5.22 6.98 -9.57
CA ASN A 114 4.74 5.71 -9.03
C ASN A 114 3.28 5.45 -9.44
N LEU A 115 2.41 6.46 -9.37
CA LEU A 115 0.99 6.34 -9.76
C LEU A 115 0.79 5.99 -11.24
N GLN A 116 1.78 6.25 -12.09
CA GLN A 116 1.73 5.99 -13.54
C GLN A 116 2.14 4.56 -13.93
N ARG A 117 2.50 3.70 -12.96
CA ARG A 117 2.89 2.32 -13.24
C ARG A 117 1.67 1.47 -13.57
N GLN A 118 1.81 0.55 -14.53
CA GLN A 118 0.72 -0.34 -14.95
C GLN A 118 0.40 -1.43 -13.93
N ASP A 119 1.36 -1.76 -13.05
CA ASP A 119 1.31 -2.84 -12.07
C ASP A 119 1.25 -2.32 -10.62
N LEU A 120 0.49 -1.24 -10.40
CA LEU A 120 0.42 -0.63 -9.08
C LEU A 120 -0.32 -1.51 -8.07
N ASN A 121 0.32 -1.71 -6.91
CA ASN A 121 -0.37 -2.25 -5.76
C ASN A 121 -1.45 -1.24 -5.27
N PRO A 122 -2.68 -1.69 -4.98
CA PRO A 122 -3.75 -0.80 -4.50
C PRO A 122 -3.38 0.05 -3.27
N LEU A 123 -2.47 -0.41 -2.41
CA LEU A 123 -1.97 0.38 -1.29
C LEU A 123 -1.07 1.53 -1.77
N ASP A 124 -0.13 1.24 -2.66
CA ASP A 124 0.76 2.25 -3.24
C ASP A 124 -0.04 3.30 -4.02
N GLU A 125 -1.09 2.89 -4.75
CA GLU A 125 -2.01 3.81 -5.44
C GLU A 125 -2.69 4.77 -4.47
N VAL A 126 -3.18 4.25 -3.34
CA VAL A 126 -3.86 5.05 -2.33
C VAL A 126 -2.87 6.01 -1.66
N GLU A 127 -1.71 5.53 -1.22
CA GLU A 127 -0.67 6.34 -0.58
C GLU A 127 -0.19 7.47 -1.52
N ALA A 128 0.09 7.15 -2.78
CA ALA A 128 0.48 8.16 -3.77
C ALA A 128 -0.63 9.20 -4.01
N THR A 129 -1.90 8.75 -4.12
CA THR A 129 -3.03 9.67 -4.30
C THR A 129 -3.19 10.59 -3.08
N LEU A 130 -3.03 10.08 -1.85
CA LEU A 130 -3.11 10.90 -0.65
C LEU A 130 -2.01 11.96 -0.59
N ALA A 131 -0.77 11.60 -0.91
CA ALA A 131 0.35 12.53 -0.98
C ALA A 131 0.08 13.66 -1.98
N ILE A 132 -0.42 13.31 -3.17
CA ILE A 132 -0.74 14.27 -4.22
C ILE A 132 -1.89 15.21 -3.81
N VAL A 133 -2.99 14.64 -3.28
CA VAL A 133 -4.14 15.44 -2.83
C VAL A 133 -3.77 16.32 -1.65
N GLY A 134 -3.02 15.79 -0.68
CA GLY A 134 -2.54 16.56 0.47
C GLY A 134 -1.73 17.77 0.03
N ARG A 135 -0.79 17.59 -0.90
CA ARG A 135 0.03 18.68 -1.46
C ARG A 135 -0.82 19.72 -2.21
N ALA A 136 -1.71 19.26 -3.09
CA ALA A 136 -2.57 20.13 -3.90
C ALA A 136 -3.55 20.97 -3.06
N MET A 137 -4.04 20.38 -1.96
CA MET A 137 -4.98 21.04 -1.04
C MET A 137 -4.30 21.77 0.12
N GLY A 138 -2.95 21.73 0.23
CA GLY A 138 -2.19 22.36 1.30
C GLY A 138 -2.44 21.78 2.69
N ILE A 139 -2.75 20.47 2.77
CA ILE A 139 -3.04 19.76 4.03
C ILE A 139 -2.13 18.52 4.18
N GLU A 140 -1.99 18.05 5.41
CA GLU A 140 -1.26 16.81 5.70
C GLU A 140 -1.98 15.58 5.11
N GLU A 141 -1.22 14.59 4.65
CA GLU A 141 -1.74 13.37 4.02
C GLU A 141 -2.76 12.63 4.91
N ASN A 142 -2.52 12.58 6.22
CA ASN A 142 -3.41 11.95 7.20
C ASN A 142 -4.77 12.64 7.31
N LYS A 143 -4.89 13.91 6.90
CA LYS A 143 -6.13 14.70 6.92
C LYS A 143 -6.95 14.56 5.62
N VAL A 144 -6.34 14.07 4.54
CA VAL A 144 -7.00 13.97 3.23
C VAL A 144 -8.27 13.13 3.29
N ILE A 145 -8.23 11.96 3.91
CA ILE A 145 -9.41 11.08 4.03
C ILE A 145 -10.55 11.76 4.77
N ALA A 146 -10.24 12.50 5.84
CA ALA A 146 -11.23 13.27 6.59
C ALA A 146 -11.84 14.38 5.73
N LEU A 147 -11.03 15.11 4.95
CA LEU A 147 -11.49 16.08 3.97
C LEU A 147 -12.47 15.45 2.95
N LEU A 148 -12.07 14.35 2.30
CA LEU A 148 -12.90 13.68 1.31
C LEU A 148 -14.24 13.22 1.89
N HIS A 149 -14.26 12.69 3.11
CA HIS A 149 -15.50 12.33 3.79
C HIS A 149 -16.33 13.55 4.20
N ALA A 150 -15.71 14.66 4.60
CA ALA A 150 -16.40 15.90 4.90
C ALA A 150 -17.10 16.45 3.64
N GLN A 151 -16.37 16.50 2.51
CA GLN A 151 -16.91 16.99 1.24
C GLN A 151 -18.02 16.08 0.66
N ARG A 152 -18.08 14.82 1.02
CA ARG A 152 -19.20 13.94 0.67
C ARG A 152 -20.47 14.25 1.48
N ARG A 153 -20.34 14.71 2.72
CA ARG A 153 -21.48 15.01 3.62
C ARG A 153 -21.94 16.45 3.48
N THR A 154 -21.00 17.37 3.43
CA THR A 154 -21.23 18.81 3.38
C THR A 154 -20.30 19.38 2.31
N PRO A 155 -20.72 19.36 1.03
CA PRO A 155 -19.88 19.82 -0.07
C PRO A 155 -19.69 21.34 -0.03
N ASP A 156 -18.43 21.76 -0.28
CA ASP A 156 -18.05 23.12 -0.60
C ASP A 156 -17.70 23.17 -2.09
N ASP A 157 -18.40 24.01 -2.86
CA ASP A 157 -18.30 24.00 -4.33
C ASP A 157 -16.89 24.25 -4.85
N ALA A 158 -16.13 25.12 -4.19
CA ALA A 158 -14.75 25.43 -4.59
C ALA A 158 -13.84 24.22 -4.39
N THR A 159 -13.90 23.59 -3.22
CA THR A 159 -13.14 22.38 -2.87
C THR A 159 -13.53 21.21 -3.74
N VAL A 160 -14.82 21.00 -3.98
CA VAL A 160 -15.32 19.93 -4.86
C VAL A 160 -14.78 20.10 -6.27
N LYS A 161 -14.82 21.32 -6.82
CA LYS A 161 -14.27 21.59 -8.16
C LYS A 161 -12.77 21.33 -8.26
N GLN A 162 -12.01 21.71 -7.22
CA GLN A 162 -10.58 21.40 -7.17
C GLN A 162 -10.32 19.89 -7.13
N LEU A 163 -11.06 19.14 -6.31
CA LEU A 163 -10.96 17.70 -6.22
C LEU A 163 -11.34 17.02 -7.54
N ASP A 164 -12.42 17.43 -8.19
CA ASP A 164 -12.85 16.89 -9.48
C ASP A 164 -11.77 17.12 -10.56
N THR A 165 -11.22 18.33 -10.64
CA THR A 165 -10.15 18.66 -11.57
C THR A 165 -8.90 17.80 -11.31
N LEU A 166 -8.48 17.70 -10.05
CA LEU A 166 -7.28 16.95 -9.65
C LEU A 166 -7.43 15.45 -9.98
N PHE A 167 -8.55 14.84 -9.61
CA PHE A 167 -8.77 13.41 -9.87
C PHE A 167 -8.94 13.09 -11.35
N GLN A 168 -9.52 14.01 -12.13
CA GLN A 168 -9.57 13.91 -13.59
C GLN A 168 -8.17 13.89 -14.20
N GLN A 169 -7.26 14.77 -13.74
CA GLN A 169 -5.88 14.84 -14.20
C GLN A 169 -5.07 13.59 -13.80
N LEU A 170 -5.31 13.06 -12.61
CA LEU A 170 -4.65 11.83 -12.13
C LEU A 170 -5.11 10.57 -12.90
N GLY A 171 -6.29 10.59 -13.51
CA GLY A 171 -6.84 9.44 -14.22
C GLY A 171 -7.24 8.28 -13.30
N THR A 172 -7.38 8.51 -11.99
CA THR A 172 -7.68 7.48 -10.98
C THR A 172 -9.17 7.27 -10.71
N GLY A 173 -10.03 7.90 -11.52
CA GLY A 173 -11.48 7.91 -11.35
C GLY A 173 -11.95 9.09 -10.49
N SER A 174 -13.17 9.04 -9.95
CA SER A 174 -13.67 10.15 -9.13
C SER A 174 -13.17 10.07 -7.68
N TRP A 175 -12.94 11.22 -7.05
CA TRP A 175 -12.58 11.30 -5.64
C TRP A 175 -13.63 10.68 -4.71
N LYS A 176 -14.93 10.73 -5.11
CA LYS A 176 -16.02 10.09 -4.36
C LYS A 176 -15.89 8.57 -4.35
N SER A 177 -15.56 7.98 -5.50
CA SER A 177 -15.30 6.54 -5.62
C SER A 177 -14.03 6.14 -4.88
N PHE A 178 -12.98 6.94 -4.98
CA PHE A 178 -11.73 6.73 -4.23
C PHE A 178 -11.99 6.69 -2.73
N ALA A 179 -12.65 7.69 -2.17
CA ALA A 179 -12.96 7.76 -0.74
C ALA A 179 -13.88 6.62 -0.27
N ALA A 180 -14.80 6.15 -1.12
CA ALA A 180 -15.75 5.09 -0.78
C ALA A 180 -15.12 3.70 -0.81
N ASN A 181 -14.30 3.41 -1.83
CA ASN A 181 -13.89 2.06 -2.18
C ASN A 181 -12.38 1.81 -2.00
N LYS A 182 -11.53 2.69 -2.57
CA LYS A 182 -10.09 2.46 -2.59
C LYS A 182 -9.44 2.76 -1.24
N ALA A 183 -9.76 3.86 -0.60
CA ALA A 183 -9.21 4.25 0.70
C ALA A 183 -9.48 3.24 1.83
N GLY A 184 -10.37 2.29 1.61
CA GLY A 184 -10.64 1.19 2.57
C GLY A 184 -9.43 0.33 2.89
N VAL A 185 -8.43 0.26 2.01
CA VAL A 185 -7.18 -0.50 2.24
C VAL A 185 -6.41 0.02 3.46
N LEU A 186 -6.47 1.31 3.75
CA LEU A 186 -5.79 1.91 4.91
C LEU A 186 -6.33 1.44 6.26
N LYS A 187 -7.52 0.82 6.28
CA LYS A 187 -8.13 0.23 7.48
C LYS A 187 -7.64 -1.20 7.76
N PHE A 188 -6.79 -1.74 6.90
CA PHE A 188 -6.23 -3.07 7.12
C PHE A 188 -5.31 -3.04 8.34
N PRO A 189 -5.23 -4.16 9.09
CA PRO A 189 -4.29 -4.31 10.18
C PRO A 189 -2.85 -4.02 9.74
N PRO A 190 -2.03 -3.38 10.62
CA PRO A 190 -0.65 -2.99 10.28
C PRO A 190 0.22 -4.12 9.75
N ASP A 191 0.07 -5.32 10.31
CA ASP A 191 0.76 -6.55 9.89
C ASP A 191 0.48 -6.90 8.42
N LEU A 192 -0.74 -6.71 7.94
CA LEU A 192 -1.09 -6.94 6.54
C LEU A 192 -0.58 -5.83 5.62
N LEU A 193 -0.65 -4.56 6.07
CA LEU A 193 -0.13 -3.43 5.31
C LEU A 193 1.38 -3.55 5.05
N GLU A 194 2.14 -4.01 6.05
CA GLU A 194 3.58 -4.24 5.91
C GLU A 194 3.90 -5.33 4.87
N LEU A 195 3.17 -6.45 4.91
CA LEU A 195 3.32 -7.52 3.93
C LEU A 195 2.90 -7.09 2.52
N MET A 196 1.93 -6.19 2.40
CA MET A 196 1.54 -5.61 1.10
C MET A 196 2.61 -4.66 0.57
N ARG A 197 3.20 -3.78 1.42
CA ARG A 197 4.30 -2.87 1.03
C ARG A 197 5.55 -3.64 0.61
N SER A 198 5.85 -4.76 1.26
CA SER A 198 6.97 -5.62 0.87
C SER A 198 6.70 -6.48 -0.36
N GLY A 199 5.47 -6.45 -0.91
CA GLY A 199 5.07 -7.27 -2.06
C GLY A 199 4.85 -8.76 -1.73
N GLN A 200 4.92 -9.16 -0.46
CA GLN A 200 4.72 -10.55 -0.04
C GLN A 200 3.26 -10.98 -0.04
N LEU A 201 2.33 -10.02 0.07
CA LEU A 201 0.90 -10.29 0.14
C LEU A 201 0.12 -9.40 -0.84
N GLU A 202 -0.57 -10.02 -1.79
CA GLU A 202 -1.44 -9.31 -2.73
C GLU A 202 -2.70 -8.75 -2.04
N TYR A 203 -3.23 -7.65 -2.56
CA TYR A 203 -4.42 -6.96 -2.05
C TYR A 203 -5.63 -7.89 -1.88
N THR A 204 -5.91 -8.75 -2.87
CA THR A 204 -7.05 -9.66 -2.85
C THR A 204 -6.96 -10.69 -1.73
N ARG A 205 -5.75 -11.22 -1.48
CA ARG A 205 -5.45 -12.14 -0.38
C ARG A 205 -5.50 -11.41 0.96
N ALA A 206 -4.92 -10.21 1.06
CA ALA A 206 -4.98 -9.36 2.25
C ALA A 206 -6.43 -9.02 2.63
N THR A 207 -7.29 -8.70 1.64
CA THR A 207 -8.72 -8.45 1.85
C THR A 207 -9.45 -9.66 2.44
N ALA A 208 -9.09 -10.87 2.03
CA ALA A 208 -9.69 -12.08 2.58
C ALA A 208 -9.26 -12.31 4.04
N ILE A 209 -7.97 -12.11 4.35
CA ILE A 209 -7.39 -12.27 5.69
C ILE A 209 -7.89 -11.19 6.65
N SER A 210 -8.05 -9.94 6.22
CA SER A 210 -8.48 -8.80 7.07
C SER A 210 -9.86 -8.98 7.71
N LYS A 211 -10.67 -9.92 7.23
CA LYS A 211 -11.96 -10.29 7.81
C LYS A 211 -11.82 -10.99 9.15
N VAL A 212 -10.67 -11.59 9.44
CA VAL A 212 -10.35 -12.20 10.73
C VAL A 212 -9.97 -11.10 11.71
N LYS A 213 -10.83 -10.84 12.71
CA LYS A 213 -10.64 -9.73 13.67
C LYS A 213 -9.65 -10.05 14.77
N ASP A 214 -9.59 -11.32 15.16
CA ASP A 214 -8.63 -11.79 16.15
C ASP A 214 -7.23 -11.76 15.57
N GLU A 215 -6.31 -11.09 16.25
CA GLU A 215 -4.95 -10.86 15.75
C GLU A 215 -4.15 -12.16 15.68
N GLN A 216 -4.26 -13.02 16.68
CA GLN A 216 -3.49 -14.27 16.75
C GLN A 216 -3.92 -15.25 15.65
N GLN A 217 -5.23 -15.38 15.43
CA GLN A 217 -5.80 -16.19 14.37
C GLN A 217 -5.47 -15.60 12.99
N ARG A 218 -5.52 -14.27 12.84
CA ARG A 218 -5.14 -13.59 11.61
C ARG A 218 -3.68 -13.85 11.26
N ARG A 219 -2.76 -13.67 12.23
CA ARG A 219 -1.33 -13.94 12.02
C ARG A 219 -1.05 -15.41 11.68
N SER A 220 -1.77 -16.35 12.32
CA SER A 220 -1.68 -17.79 11.98
C SER A 220 -2.14 -18.06 10.55
N LEU A 221 -3.30 -17.52 10.16
CA LEU A 221 -3.81 -17.64 8.80
C LEU A 221 -2.89 -17.00 7.76
N THR A 222 -2.30 -15.84 8.08
CA THR A 222 -1.34 -15.16 7.20
C THR A 222 -0.10 -16.01 6.95
N ARG A 223 0.52 -16.54 8.02
CA ARG A 223 1.69 -17.43 7.89
C ARG A 223 1.38 -18.65 7.04
N ARG A 224 0.24 -19.29 7.30
CA ARG A 224 -0.20 -20.45 6.54
C ARG A 224 -0.47 -20.10 5.09
N ALA A 225 -1.14 -18.97 4.82
CA ALA A 225 -1.44 -18.52 3.47
C ALA A 225 -0.18 -18.21 2.64
N LEU A 226 0.89 -17.73 3.28
CA LEU A 226 2.18 -17.49 2.63
C LEU A 226 2.94 -18.80 2.39
N ALA A 227 3.02 -19.67 3.40
CA ALA A 227 3.78 -20.92 3.34
C ALA A 227 3.18 -21.95 2.36
N GLU A 228 1.86 -22.06 2.33
CA GLU A 228 1.11 -23.03 1.48
C GLU A 228 0.64 -22.41 0.16
N HIS A 229 0.98 -21.14 -0.13
CA HIS A 229 0.55 -20.39 -1.33
C HIS A 229 -0.97 -20.42 -1.55
N LEU A 230 -1.77 -20.34 -0.46
CA LEU A 230 -3.22 -20.47 -0.52
C LEU A 230 -3.85 -19.42 -1.44
N GLY A 231 -4.79 -19.86 -2.26
CA GLY A 231 -5.60 -18.99 -3.12
C GLY A 231 -6.64 -18.18 -2.31
N VAL A 232 -7.18 -17.11 -2.92
CA VAL A 232 -8.17 -16.23 -2.28
C VAL A 232 -9.39 -16.99 -1.76
N ARG A 233 -9.86 -18.03 -2.48
CA ARG A 233 -11.01 -18.82 -2.07
C ARG A 233 -10.73 -19.66 -0.83
N GLU A 234 -9.55 -20.26 -0.74
CA GLU A 234 -9.10 -21.06 0.40
C GLU A 234 -8.92 -20.20 1.64
N ILE A 235 -8.28 -19.04 1.49
CA ILE A 235 -8.14 -18.04 2.55
C ILE A 235 -9.52 -17.59 3.03
N ALA A 236 -10.44 -17.28 2.13
CA ALA A 236 -11.79 -16.85 2.49
C ALA A 236 -12.59 -17.94 3.20
N ALA A 237 -12.42 -19.20 2.83
CA ALA A 237 -13.03 -20.35 3.52
C ALA A 237 -12.47 -20.53 4.93
N ALA A 238 -11.14 -20.48 5.08
CA ALA A 238 -10.46 -20.55 6.37
C ALA A 238 -10.86 -19.39 7.28
N ALA A 239 -10.90 -18.15 6.76
CA ALA A 239 -11.33 -16.97 7.49
C ALA A 239 -12.78 -17.07 7.98
N LYS A 240 -13.70 -17.62 7.16
CA LYS A 240 -15.10 -17.86 7.55
C LYS A 240 -15.19 -18.91 8.65
N GLY A 241 -14.42 -20.00 8.54
CA GLY A 241 -14.34 -21.05 9.57
C GLY A 241 -13.90 -20.48 10.91
N THR A 242 -12.84 -19.67 10.91
CA THR A 242 -12.31 -18.98 12.09
C THR A 242 -13.35 -18.03 12.72
N VAL A 243 -14.00 -17.19 11.92
CA VAL A 243 -15.05 -16.26 12.39
C VAL A 243 -16.27 -17.01 12.96
N LYS A 244 -16.67 -18.13 12.32
CA LYS A 244 -17.79 -18.96 12.82
C LYS A 244 -17.46 -19.60 14.16
N SER A 245 -16.26 -20.13 14.31
CA SER A 245 -15.77 -20.73 15.56
C SER A 245 -15.71 -19.68 16.68
N GLN A 246 -15.17 -18.50 16.41
CA GLN A 246 -15.09 -17.40 17.38
C GLN A 246 -16.47 -16.92 17.84
N LYS A 247 -17.44 -16.76 16.91
CA LYS A 247 -18.83 -16.40 17.26
C LYS A 247 -19.47 -17.47 18.13
N ARG A 248 -19.26 -18.75 17.82
CA ARG A 248 -19.76 -19.86 18.65
C ARG A 248 -19.15 -19.82 20.03
N TYR A 249 -17.84 -19.63 20.16
CA TYR A 249 -17.16 -19.49 21.44
C TYR A 249 -17.73 -18.33 22.28
N GLN A 250 -17.85 -17.14 21.70
CA GLN A 250 -18.43 -15.97 22.37
C GLN A 250 -19.88 -16.20 22.79
N HIS A 251 -20.66 -16.86 21.94
CA HIS A 251 -22.03 -17.24 22.27
C HIS A 251 -22.07 -18.22 23.45
N VAL A 252 -21.28 -19.30 23.42
CA VAL A 252 -21.20 -20.26 24.53
C VAL A 252 -20.75 -19.58 25.82
N LYS A 253 -19.68 -18.73 25.74
CA LYS A 253 -19.20 -17.95 26.88
C LYS A 253 -20.30 -17.06 27.48
N SER A 254 -21.16 -16.45 26.66
CA SER A 254 -22.27 -15.62 27.15
C SER A 254 -23.44 -16.43 27.77
N LEU A 255 -23.50 -17.73 27.55
CA LEU A 255 -24.47 -18.64 28.12
C LEU A 255 -24.01 -19.20 29.49
N ILE A 256 -22.69 -19.23 29.73
CA ILE A 256 -22.09 -19.68 30.99
C ILE A 256 -22.21 -18.53 32.00
N ASP A 257 -23.36 -18.44 32.64
CA ASP A 257 -23.69 -17.45 33.68
C ASP A 257 -24.25 -18.20 34.91
N GLU A 258 -23.76 -17.86 36.08
CA GLU A 258 -24.10 -18.55 37.33
C GLU A 258 -25.61 -18.56 37.58
N LYS A 259 -26.32 -17.47 37.26
CA LYS A 259 -27.78 -17.40 37.36
C LYS A 259 -28.52 -18.30 36.38
N ARG A 260 -27.97 -18.49 35.21
CA ARG A 260 -28.56 -19.40 34.21
C ARG A 260 -28.33 -20.86 34.60
N ILE A 261 -27.12 -21.18 35.03
CA ILE A 261 -26.78 -22.53 35.49
C ILE A 261 -27.62 -22.93 36.73
N SER A 262 -27.78 -22.01 37.69
CA SER A 262 -28.59 -22.27 38.90
C SER A 262 -30.09 -22.45 38.62
N ASN A 263 -30.59 -21.95 37.50
CA ASN A 263 -32.00 -22.14 37.09
C ASN A 263 -32.27 -23.43 36.28
N LEU A 264 -31.23 -24.19 35.98
CA LEU A 264 -31.37 -25.49 35.31
C LEU A 264 -31.92 -26.57 36.25
N ALA A 265 -32.57 -27.57 35.72
CA ALA A 265 -32.94 -28.78 36.47
C ALA A 265 -31.67 -29.46 37.04
N VAL A 266 -31.82 -30.17 38.15
CA VAL A 266 -30.68 -30.78 38.84
C VAL A 266 -29.82 -31.65 37.95
N GLU A 267 -30.47 -32.48 37.12
CA GLU A 267 -29.78 -33.37 36.18
C GLU A 267 -29.00 -32.59 35.11
N GLU A 268 -29.57 -31.51 34.59
CA GLU A 268 -28.92 -30.65 33.59
C GLU A 268 -27.72 -29.89 34.19
N ARG A 269 -27.83 -29.45 35.46
CA ARG A 269 -26.74 -28.80 36.17
C ARG A 269 -25.54 -29.72 36.36
N ILE A 270 -25.76 -30.95 36.80
CA ILE A 270 -24.72 -31.97 36.95
C ILE A 270 -24.02 -32.20 35.59
N ARG A 271 -24.78 -32.24 34.50
CA ARG A 271 -24.22 -32.42 33.16
C ARG A 271 -23.40 -31.22 32.68
N VAL A 272 -23.82 -29.98 33.02
CA VAL A 272 -23.05 -28.75 32.72
C VAL A 272 -21.76 -28.73 33.53
N ASP A 273 -21.79 -29.06 34.82
CA ASP A 273 -20.59 -29.11 35.66
C ASP A 273 -19.57 -30.12 35.14
N HIS A 274 -20.01 -31.32 34.76
CA HIS A 274 -19.12 -32.31 34.15
C HIS A 274 -18.48 -31.84 32.81
N LEU A 275 -19.26 -31.14 31.96
CA LEU A 275 -18.72 -30.57 30.70
C LEU A 275 -17.75 -29.42 30.94
N LEU A 276 -17.95 -28.65 32.02
CA LEU A 276 -17.02 -27.59 32.43
C LEU A 276 -15.71 -28.18 32.96
N GLU A 277 -15.76 -29.26 33.75
CA GLU A 277 -14.57 -29.98 34.21
C GLU A 277 -13.77 -30.59 33.03
N GLU A 278 -14.46 -31.22 32.07
CA GLU A 278 -13.80 -31.72 30.85
C GLU A 278 -13.14 -30.59 30.07
N LEU A 279 -13.80 -29.44 29.89
CA LEU A 279 -13.28 -28.28 29.19
C LEU A 279 -12.04 -27.68 29.91
N GLU A 280 -12.10 -27.60 31.25
CA GLU A 280 -10.99 -27.14 32.07
C GLU A 280 -9.77 -28.07 31.97
N ALA A 281 -9.99 -29.38 31.99
CA ALA A 281 -8.93 -30.37 31.82
C ALA A 281 -8.25 -30.28 30.43
N LEU A 282 -9.05 -30.05 29.36
CA LEU A 282 -8.53 -29.88 28.00
C LEU A 282 -7.75 -28.59 27.85
N LEU A 283 -8.19 -27.49 28.50
CA LEU A 283 -7.51 -26.19 28.38
C LEU A 283 -6.25 -26.12 29.24
N SER A 284 -6.23 -26.71 30.42
CA SER A 284 -5.06 -26.77 31.32
C SER A 284 -3.96 -27.73 30.80
N GLY A 285 -4.31 -28.70 29.94
CA GLY A 285 -3.35 -29.64 29.34
C GLY A 285 -2.57 -29.08 28.16
N GLN A 286 -2.88 -27.88 27.67
CA GLN A 286 -2.17 -27.24 26.53
C GLN A 286 -0.98 -26.35 26.96
N ASP A 287 -0.76 -26.15 28.25
CA ASP A 287 0.38 -25.37 28.79
C ASP A 287 1.63 -26.23 29.12
N ARG A 288 1.82 -27.35 28.40
CA ARG A 288 3.03 -28.18 28.49
C ARG A 288 3.77 -28.27 27.17
#